data_926c2a7eae9f5c423c4378ea52e53dff
#
_entry.id   926c2a7eae9f5c423c4378ea52e53dff
#
_cell.length_a   1.000
_cell.length_b   1.000
_cell.length_c   1.000
_cell.angle_alpha   90.00
_cell.angle_beta   90.00
_cell.angle_gamma   90.00
#
_symmetry.space_group_name_H-M   'P 1'
#
loop_
_entity.id
_entity.type
_entity.pdbx_description
1 polymer ?
#
loop_
_entity_poly.entity_id
_entity_poly.type
_entity_poly.pdbx_seq_one_letter_code
_entity_poly.pdbx_strand_id
1 'polypeptide(L)'
;MECAVNLSSSYMDYTAFFGSGLSVEIKGNDLEKLQQLAGEVAAVLERTEGVDKVEDGLDNVAPQFTITVDKEKAAEYGLTVAQVFQLVYEKMATSTSATTLTTDIRDYEVYVQTQNQSDTRLSDIEELTFSYTDKEGNEEEIPLKRICTMRETTTLSQIQRDSQSRIITVSASIDEDHNVSLVSNKLQKSLEKLSIPEGYSVKMTGEDETINDAMKQMLLMMLL
;
A
#
# COMPACT_ATOMS: atom_id res chain seq x y z
N MET A 1 5.51 24.28 23.56
CA MET A 1 5.45 24.44 22.11
C MET A 1 6.66 23.70 21.55
N GLU A 2 6.53 22.39 21.32
CA GLU A 2 7.62 21.59 20.72
C GLU A 2 7.49 21.69 19.21
N CYS A 3 8.51 22.20 18.57
CA CYS A 3 8.58 22.34 17.12
C CYS A 3 9.36 21.12 16.60
N ALA A 4 8.68 20.10 16.08
CA ALA A 4 9.31 19.00 15.38
C ALA A 4 9.63 19.46 13.94
N VAL A 5 10.90 19.73 13.67
CA VAL A 5 11.39 20.01 12.31
C VAL A 5 11.71 18.66 11.65
N ASN A 6 10.82 18.16 10.82
CA ASN A 6 11.12 17.06 9.92
C ASN A 6 11.91 17.59 8.72
N LEU A 7 13.21 17.43 8.76
CA LEU A 7 14.07 17.57 7.60
C LEU A 7 13.88 16.31 6.72
N SER A 8 12.99 16.35 5.76
CA SER A 8 13.00 15.40 4.66
C SER A 8 14.20 15.75 3.75
N SER A 9 15.39 15.34 4.17
CA SER A 9 16.50 15.29 3.27
C SER A 9 16.24 14.12 2.32
N SER A 10 16.23 14.39 1.01
CA SER A 10 16.29 13.39 -0.07
C SER A 10 17.72 12.78 -0.12
N TYR A 11 18.28 12.50 1.05
CA TYR A 11 19.40 11.60 1.20
C TYR A 11 18.82 10.20 1.08
N MET A 12 19.29 9.42 0.12
CA MET A 12 19.17 7.97 0.18
C MET A 12 19.45 7.56 1.62
N ASP A 13 18.52 6.87 2.21
CA ASP A 13 18.66 6.39 3.58
C ASP A 13 19.81 5.40 3.60
N TYR A 14 21.02 5.90 3.85
CA TYR A 14 22.23 5.08 3.95
C TYR A 14 22.14 4.08 5.10
N THR A 15 21.21 4.27 6.04
CA THR A 15 20.95 3.31 7.11
C THR A 15 20.24 2.06 6.60
N ALA A 16 19.43 2.18 5.54
CA ALA A 16 18.92 1.01 4.80
C ALA A 16 20.03 0.31 3.98
N PHE A 17 21.14 0.98 3.72
CA PHE A 17 22.29 0.44 3.00
C PHE A 17 23.37 -0.15 3.93
N PHE A 18 23.45 0.30 5.19
CA PHE A 18 24.48 -0.09 6.15
C PHE A 18 23.92 -0.78 7.39
N GLY A 19 22.59 -0.92 7.51
CA GLY A 19 22.01 -1.85 8.48
C GLY A 19 22.29 -3.28 8.02
N SER A 20 22.76 -4.14 8.92
CA SER A 20 23.00 -5.57 8.69
C SER A 20 21.72 -6.33 8.31
N GLY A 21 21.13 -5.96 7.19
CA GLY A 21 19.84 -6.47 6.71
C GLY A 21 19.94 -7.17 5.35
N LEU A 22 19.17 -8.21 5.19
CA LEU A 22 18.91 -8.87 3.91
C LEU A 22 17.60 -8.34 3.33
N SER A 23 17.58 -8.12 2.02
CA SER A 23 16.38 -7.76 1.28
C SER A 23 16.16 -8.71 0.13
N VAL A 24 14.92 -9.10 -0.08
CA VAL A 24 14.49 -9.95 -1.19
C VAL A 24 13.43 -9.23 -1.98
N GLU A 25 13.76 -8.90 -3.21
CA GLU A 25 12.86 -8.26 -4.15
C GLU A 25 12.09 -9.31 -4.96
N ILE A 26 10.77 -9.18 -4.96
CA ILE A 26 9.86 -10.04 -5.69
C ILE A 26 9.19 -9.22 -6.77
N LYS A 27 9.39 -9.59 -8.04
CA LYS A 27 8.79 -8.90 -9.20
C LYS A 27 7.70 -9.75 -9.84
N GLY A 28 6.64 -9.08 -10.31
CA GLY A 28 5.56 -9.75 -11.05
C GLY A 28 4.45 -8.79 -11.47
N ASN A 29 3.47 -9.32 -12.19
CA ASN A 29 2.39 -8.50 -12.74
C ASN A 29 1.10 -8.52 -11.91
N ASP A 30 0.83 -9.60 -11.18
CA ASP A 30 -0.37 -9.76 -10.38
C ASP A 30 -0.07 -9.50 -8.90
N LEU A 31 -0.84 -8.62 -8.28
CA LEU A 31 -0.59 -8.16 -6.92
C LEU A 31 -0.90 -9.25 -5.88
N GLU A 32 -1.98 -10.02 -6.08
CA GLU A 32 -2.38 -11.07 -5.14
C GLU A 32 -1.33 -12.17 -5.07
N LYS A 33 -0.80 -12.57 -6.23
CA LYS A 33 0.29 -13.56 -6.29
C LYS A 33 1.60 -13.01 -5.72
N LEU A 34 1.89 -11.72 -5.92
CA LEU A 34 3.05 -11.09 -5.29
C LEU A 34 2.95 -11.09 -3.77
N GLN A 35 1.76 -10.79 -3.21
CA GLN A 35 1.52 -10.85 -1.78
C GLN A 35 1.67 -12.28 -1.23
N GLN A 36 1.16 -13.27 -1.96
CA GLN A 36 1.33 -14.67 -1.58
C GLN A 36 2.81 -15.07 -1.57
N LEU A 37 3.56 -14.74 -2.62
CA LEU A 37 5.00 -15.01 -2.71
C LEU A 37 5.79 -14.27 -1.63
N ALA A 38 5.40 -13.03 -1.30
CA ALA A 38 6.02 -12.27 -0.20
C ALA A 38 5.85 -12.99 1.13
N GLY A 39 4.65 -13.52 1.43
CA GLY A 39 4.42 -14.34 2.61
C GLY A 39 5.24 -15.64 2.61
N GLU A 40 5.39 -16.32 1.47
CA GLU A 40 6.23 -17.52 1.35
C GLU A 40 7.71 -17.20 1.57
N VAL A 41 8.20 -16.09 1.01
CA VAL A 41 9.58 -15.61 1.20
C VAL A 41 9.81 -15.20 2.65
N ALA A 42 8.88 -14.46 3.27
CA ALA A 42 8.95 -14.09 4.68
C ALA A 42 9.04 -15.33 5.58
N ALA A 43 8.24 -16.35 5.33
CA ALA A 43 8.29 -17.61 6.07
C ALA A 43 9.62 -18.37 5.90
N VAL A 44 10.29 -18.24 4.75
CA VAL A 44 11.64 -18.80 4.55
C VAL A 44 12.68 -18.01 5.33
N LEU A 45 12.56 -16.68 5.35
CA LEU A 45 13.44 -15.80 6.14
C LEU A 45 13.33 -16.10 7.62
N GLU A 46 12.13 -16.18 8.17
CA GLU A 46 11.86 -16.48 9.58
C GLU A 46 12.44 -17.82 10.05
N ARG A 47 12.50 -18.81 9.14
CA ARG A 47 13.07 -20.14 9.44
C ARG A 47 14.59 -20.19 9.28
N THR A 48 15.19 -19.14 8.76
CA THR A 48 16.63 -19.09 8.51
C THR A 48 17.35 -18.68 9.80
N GLU A 49 18.25 -19.52 10.28
CA GLU A 49 19.04 -19.26 11.48
C GLU A 49 19.90 -18.03 11.31
N GLY A 50 19.85 -17.13 12.29
CA GLY A 50 20.56 -15.84 12.29
C GLY A 50 19.71 -14.65 11.80
N VAL A 51 18.44 -14.87 11.45
CA VAL A 51 17.47 -13.81 11.18
C VAL A 51 16.74 -13.46 12.47
N ASP A 52 16.70 -12.16 12.80
CA ASP A 52 16.06 -11.64 14.02
C ASP A 52 14.64 -11.16 13.73
N LYS A 53 14.48 -10.23 12.81
CA LYS A 53 13.19 -9.62 12.46
C LYS A 53 12.95 -9.69 10.94
N VAL A 54 11.74 -10.05 10.57
CA VAL A 54 11.31 -10.07 9.16
C VAL A 54 10.18 -9.06 8.96
N GLU A 55 10.28 -8.27 7.91
CA GLU A 55 9.25 -7.35 7.41
C GLU A 55 8.85 -7.81 6.00
N ASP A 56 7.62 -8.24 5.85
CA ASP A 56 7.12 -8.83 4.60
C ASP A 56 6.80 -7.80 3.50
N GLY A 57 6.96 -6.50 3.80
CA GLY A 57 6.64 -5.41 2.89
C GLY A 57 5.14 -5.20 2.67
N LEU A 58 4.29 -5.88 3.46
CA LEU A 58 2.83 -5.79 3.43
C LEU A 58 2.27 -4.93 4.56
N ASP A 59 3.13 -4.38 5.43
CA ASP A 59 2.73 -3.59 6.61
C ASP A 59 1.95 -2.32 6.27
N ASN A 60 2.04 -1.83 5.03
CA ASN A 60 1.28 -0.68 4.55
C ASN A 60 -0.11 -1.05 4.03
N VAL A 61 -0.78 -1.99 4.70
CA VAL A 61 -2.14 -2.38 4.35
C VAL A 61 -3.13 -1.40 4.97
N ALA A 62 -3.94 -0.77 4.13
CA ALA A 62 -5.02 0.09 4.58
C ALA A 62 -6.37 -0.62 4.41
N PRO A 63 -7.30 -0.48 5.37
CA PRO A 63 -8.66 -0.93 5.17
C PRO A 63 -9.29 -0.14 4.03
N GLN A 64 -9.95 -0.84 3.11
CA GLN A 64 -10.63 -0.27 1.97
C GLN A 64 -12.09 -0.73 1.98
N PHE A 65 -13.00 0.21 1.81
CA PHE A 65 -14.40 -0.10 1.59
C PHE A 65 -14.72 -0.04 0.10
N THR A 66 -15.15 -1.17 -0.45
CA THR A 66 -15.59 -1.24 -1.85
C THR A 66 -17.11 -1.21 -1.88
N ILE A 67 -17.67 -0.18 -2.50
CA ILE A 67 -19.09 0.01 -2.69
C ILE A 67 -19.44 -0.37 -4.14
N THR A 68 -20.16 -1.45 -4.33
CA THR A 68 -20.60 -1.90 -5.65
C THR A 68 -22.08 -1.56 -5.83
N VAL A 69 -22.38 -0.68 -6.78
CA VAL A 69 -23.76 -0.27 -7.10
C VAL A 69 -24.39 -1.29 -8.02
N ASP A 70 -25.55 -1.81 -7.63
CA ASP A 70 -26.43 -2.62 -8.50
C ASP A 70 -27.18 -1.68 -9.45
N LYS A 71 -26.75 -1.69 -10.71
CA LYS A 71 -27.28 -0.79 -11.73
C LYS A 71 -28.75 -1.01 -12.03
N GLU A 72 -29.22 -2.25 -11.98
CA GLU A 72 -30.61 -2.62 -12.26
C GLU A 72 -31.52 -2.09 -11.15
N LYS A 73 -31.16 -2.34 -9.91
CA LYS A 73 -31.90 -1.80 -8.76
C LYS A 73 -31.86 -0.28 -8.69
N ALA A 74 -30.70 0.34 -8.96
CA ALA A 74 -30.61 1.81 -8.97
C ALA A 74 -31.54 2.40 -10.04
N ALA A 75 -31.60 1.80 -11.23
CA ALA A 75 -32.48 2.24 -12.31
C ALA A 75 -33.98 2.10 -12.00
N GLU A 76 -34.38 1.10 -11.20
CA GLU A 76 -35.77 0.95 -10.73
C GLU A 76 -36.26 2.17 -9.93
N TYR A 77 -35.34 2.81 -9.19
CA TYR A 77 -35.57 4.04 -8.41
C TYR A 77 -35.20 5.33 -9.17
N GLY A 78 -34.90 5.22 -10.47
CA GLY A 78 -34.50 6.38 -11.30
C GLY A 78 -33.13 6.96 -10.95
N LEU A 79 -32.31 6.23 -10.17
CA LEU A 79 -30.99 6.66 -9.74
C LEU A 79 -29.91 6.19 -10.71
N THR A 80 -28.94 7.04 -10.93
CA THR A 80 -27.73 6.71 -11.69
C THR A 80 -26.58 6.41 -10.75
N VAL A 81 -25.60 5.62 -11.22
CA VAL A 81 -24.36 5.34 -10.46
C VAL A 81 -23.63 6.65 -10.08
N ALA A 82 -23.68 7.67 -10.94
CA ALA A 82 -23.06 8.96 -10.68
C ALA A 82 -23.72 9.70 -9.50
N GLN A 83 -25.05 9.65 -9.38
CA GLN A 83 -25.77 10.25 -8.25
C GLN A 83 -25.44 9.54 -6.94
N VAL A 84 -25.37 8.19 -6.97
CA VAL A 84 -24.96 7.39 -5.81
C VAL A 84 -23.54 7.76 -5.39
N PHE A 85 -22.61 7.84 -6.35
CA PHE A 85 -21.24 8.26 -6.08
C PHE A 85 -21.18 9.66 -5.46
N GLN A 86 -21.91 10.62 -6.01
CA GLN A 86 -21.93 12.00 -5.54
C GLN A 86 -22.38 12.09 -4.07
N LEU A 87 -23.45 11.38 -3.69
CA LEU A 87 -23.96 11.37 -2.31
C LEU A 87 -22.92 10.79 -1.34
N VAL A 88 -22.34 9.65 -1.68
CA VAL A 88 -21.30 9.03 -0.84
C VAL A 88 -20.09 9.96 -0.72
N TYR A 89 -19.66 10.56 -1.84
CA TYR A 89 -18.55 11.51 -1.85
C TYR A 89 -18.81 12.72 -0.95
N GLU A 90 -19.98 13.33 -1.04
CA GLU A 90 -20.36 14.49 -0.20
C GLU A 90 -20.35 14.16 1.30
N LYS A 91 -20.76 12.94 1.64
CA LYS A 91 -20.76 12.47 3.03
C LYS A 91 -19.38 12.10 3.55
N MET A 92 -18.50 11.64 2.68
CA MET A 92 -17.11 11.27 3.03
C MET A 92 -16.16 12.47 2.96
N ALA A 93 -16.54 13.56 2.29
CA ALA A 93 -15.71 14.76 2.18
C ALA A 93 -15.56 15.42 3.55
N THR A 94 -14.37 15.33 4.14
CA THR A 94 -14.07 15.87 5.48
C THR A 94 -13.84 17.38 5.46
N SER A 95 -13.36 17.91 4.34
CA SER A 95 -13.12 19.34 4.16
C SER A 95 -13.33 19.74 2.71
N THR A 96 -13.89 20.90 2.48
CA THR A 96 -14.05 21.47 1.14
C THR A 96 -13.31 22.80 1.08
N SER A 97 -12.46 22.98 0.07
CA SER A 97 -11.85 24.28 -0.20
C SER A 97 -12.96 25.26 -0.58
N ALA A 98 -13.18 26.27 0.23
CA ALA A 98 -14.26 27.23 0.05
C ALA A 98 -13.79 28.44 -0.77
N THR A 99 -12.59 28.95 -0.50
CA THR A 99 -12.02 30.13 -1.17
C THR A 99 -10.53 30.25 -0.85
N THR A 100 -9.86 31.14 -1.54
CA THR A 100 -8.49 31.54 -1.23
C THR A 100 -8.49 32.96 -0.73
N LEU A 101 -7.93 33.19 0.44
CA LEU A 101 -7.72 34.54 1.00
C LEU A 101 -6.35 35.05 0.53
N THR A 102 -6.35 35.96 -0.43
CA THR A 102 -5.14 36.61 -0.91
C THR A 102 -4.75 37.75 0.00
N THR A 103 -3.54 37.76 0.50
CA THR A 103 -2.94 38.86 1.26
C THR A 103 -1.71 39.40 0.53
N ASP A 104 -1.19 40.56 0.94
CA ASP A 104 -0.01 41.17 0.32
C ASP A 104 1.27 40.31 0.42
N ILE A 105 1.28 39.29 1.29
CA ILE A 105 2.47 38.46 1.57
C ILE A 105 2.32 37.07 0.92
N ARG A 106 1.13 36.46 0.98
CA ARG A 106 0.85 35.13 0.41
C ARG A 106 -0.64 34.81 0.39
N ASP A 107 -0.99 33.79 -0.37
CA ASP A 107 -2.34 33.24 -0.41
C ASP A 107 -2.54 32.16 0.65
N TYR A 108 -3.73 32.17 1.26
CA TYR A 108 -4.16 31.17 2.23
C TYR A 108 -5.41 30.47 1.70
N GLU A 109 -5.34 29.16 1.59
CA GLU A 109 -6.54 28.36 1.27
C GLU A 109 -7.45 28.26 2.49
N VAL A 110 -8.70 28.57 2.31
CA VAL A 110 -9.73 28.49 3.36
C VAL A 110 -10.54 27.22 3.16
N TYR A 111 -10.48 26.35 4.15
CA TYR A 111 -11.25 25.10 4.17
C TYR A 111 -12.44 25.23 5.11
N VAL A 112 -13.59 24.76 4.66
CA VAL A 112 -14.79 24.59 5.49
C VAL A 112 -14.88 23.11 5.86
N GLN A 113 -14.97 22.84 7.16
CA GLN A 113 -15.05 21.52 7.72
C GLN A 113 -16.27 21.39 8.64
N THR A 114 -16.98 20.28 8.55
CA THR A 114 -18.08 19.97 9.46
C THR A 114 -17.54 19.34 10.75
N GLN A 115 -17.96 19.85 11.89
CA GLN A 115 -17.37 19.58 13.21
C GLN A 115 -17.41 18.10 13.67
N ASN A 116 -18.23 17.23 13.07
CA ASN A 116 -18.47 15.85 13.53
C ASN A 116 -18.11 14.76 12.50
N GLN A 117 -17.26 15.04 11.54
CA GLN A 117 -16.95 14.10 10.44
C GLN A 117 -15.73 13.20 10.68
N SER A 118 -15.03 13.35 11.81
CA SER A 118 -13.80 12.58 12.09
C SER A 118 -14.02 11.09 12.36
N ASP A 119 -15.27 10.66 12.60
CA ASP A 119 -15.60 9.28 13.00
C ASP A 119 -16.66 8.63 12.11
N THR A 120 -16.68 8.92 10.81
CA THR A 120 -17.61 8.26 9.88
C THR A 120 -17.33 6.77 9.85
N ARG A 121 -18.28 5.98 10.35
CA ARG A 121 -18.21 4.51 10.36
C ARG A 121 -18.87 3.94 9.11
N LEU A 122 -18.54 2.70 8.78
CA LEU A 122 -19.20 1.99 7.68
C LEU A 122 -20.72 1.96 7.84
N SER A 123 -21.22 1.77 9.08
CA SER A 123 -22.64 1.84 9.41
C SER A 123 -23.31 3.13 8.98
N ASP A 124 -22.62 4.25 9.12
CA ASP A 124 -23.16 5.57 8.79
C ASP A 124 -23.32 5.74 7.27
N ILE A 125 -22.46 5.07 6.50
CA ILE A 125 -22.54 5.04 5.03
C ILE A 125 -23.67 4.08 4.59
N GLU A 126 -23.83 2.95 5.26
CA GLU A 126 -24.91 1.99 4.96
C GLU A 126 -26.31 2.58 5.21
N GLU A 127 -26.42 3.47 6.20
CA GLU A 127 -27.67 4.15 6.59
C GLU A 127 -27.95 5.40 5.75
N LEU A 128 -27.05 5.80 4.85
CA LEU A 128 -27.33 6.93 3.94
C LEU A 128 -28.58 6.64 3.12
N THR A 129 -29.44 7.66 3.03
CA THR A 129 -30.70 7.57 2.29
C THR A 129 -30.66 8.46 1.05
N PHE A 130 -31.31 8.02 -0.01
CA PHE A 130 -31.60 8.78 -1.21
C PHE A 130 -33.08 9.15 -1.25
N SER A 131 -33.38 10.39 -1.54
CA SER A 131 -34.72 10.78 -1.93
C SER A 131 -34.94 10.45 -3.41
N TYR A 132 -35.99 9.75 -3.70
CA TYR A 132 -36.44 9.49 -5.06
C TYR A 132 -37.94 9.78 -5.18
N THR A 133 -38.38 10.10 -6.38
CA THR A 133 -39.79 10.32 -6.68
C THR A 133 -40.36 9.04 -7.26
N ASP A 134 -41.38 8.46 -6.63
CA ASP A 134 -42.04 7.28 -7.12
C ASP A 134 -42.86 7.59 -8.40
N LYS A 135 -43.50 6.54 -8.97
CA LYS A 135 -44.34 6.68 -10.19
C LYS A 135 -45.64 7.47 -9.93
N GLU A 136 -45.99 7.66 -8.66
CA GLU A 136 -47.20 8.36 -8.22
C GLU A 136 -46.86 9.84 -7.86
N GLY A 137 -45.60 10.24 -7.89
CA GLY A 137 -45.16 11.61 -7.62
C GLY A 137 -44.82 11.88 -6.16
N ASN A 138 -44.77 10.86 -5.30
CA ASN A 138 -44.40 11.01 -3.91
C ASN A 138 -42.87 10.94 -3.74
N GLU A 139 -42.34 11.76 -2.84
CA GLU A 139 -40.94 11.67 -2.44
C GLU A 139 -40.80 10.59 -1.36
N GLU A 140 -40.01 9.57 -1.66
CA GLU A 140 -39.66 8.50 -0.73
C GLU A 140 -38.15 8.44 -0.52
N GLU A 141 -37.74 7.91 0.63
CA GLU A 141 -36.33 7.69 0.94
C GLU A 141 -35.97 6.21 0.89
N ILE A 142 -34.87 5.90 0.25
CA ILE A 142 -34.33 4.55 0.13
C ILE A 142 -32.93 4.47 0.73
N PRO A 143 -32.62 3.52 1.62
CA PRO A 143 -31.28 3.37 2.17
C PRO A 143 -30.31 2.80 1.12
N LEU A 144 -29.07 3.29 1.16
CA LEU A 144 -27.98 2.91 0.23
C LEU A 144 -27.78 1.38 0.17
N LYS A 145 -27.88 0.68 1.29
CA LYS A 145 -27.76 -0.77 1.39
C LYS A 145 -28.74 -1.56 0.50
N ARG A 146 -29.81 -0.93 0.02
CA ARG A 146 -30.79 -1.58 -0.88
C ARG A 146 -30.28 -1.67 -2.31
N ILE A 147 -29.48 -0.70 -2.73
CA ILE A 147 -28.99 -0.56 -4.10
C ILE A 147 -27.49 -0.84 -4.24
N CYS A 148 -26.77 -0.97 -3.10
CA CYS A 148 -25.33 -1.19 -3.10
C CYS A 148 -24.97 -2.41 -2.25
N THR A 149 -23.90 -3.08 -2.62
CA THR A 149 -23.21 -4.07 -1.80
C THR A 149 -21.91 -3.47 -1.31
N MET A 150 -21.68 -3.49 0.00
CA MET A 150 -20.47 -2.99 0.62
C MET A 150 -19.62 -4.17 1.10
N ARG A 151 -18.32 -4.08 0.85
CA ARG A 151 -17.33 -5.05 1.32
C ARG A 151 -16.14 -4.31 1.91
N GLU A 152 -15.74 -4.74 3.09
CA GLU A 152 -14.46 -4.35 3.65
C GLU A 152 -13.39 -5.25 3.06
N THR A 153 -12.37 -4.65 2.50
CA THR A 153 -11.19 -5.32 1.95
C THR A 153 -9.95 -4.62 2.47
N THR A 154 -8.83 -5.27 2.37
CA THR A 154 -7.54 -4.67 2.65
C THR A 154 -6.81 -4.46 1.35
N THR A 155 -6.16 -3.32 1.21
CA THR A 155 -5.32 -3.03 0.04
C THR A 155 -4.00 -2.44 0.48
N LEU A 156 -2.96 -2.63 -0.32
CA LEU A 156 -1.70 -1.94 -0.09
C LEU A 156 -1.88 -0.44 -0.34
N SER A 157 -1.44 0.38 0.60
CA SER A 157 -1.49 1.84 0.48
C SER A 157 -0.64 2.36 -0.67
N GLN A 158 0.42 1.62 -1.01
CA GLN A 158 1.36 1.97 -2.07
C GLN A 158 1.76 0.73 -2.87
N ILE A 159 1.77 0.84 -4.19
CA ILE A 159 2.27 -0.18 -5.11
C ILE A 159 3.57 0.33 -5.72
N GLN A 160 4.68 -0.27 -5.34
CA GLN A 160 5.98 0.03 -5.92
C GLN A 160 6.14 -0.64 -7.28
N ARG A 161 6.89 0.01 -8.18
CA ARG A 161 7.18 -0.52 -9.50
C ARG A 161 8.63 -0.26 -9.87
N ASP A 162 9.26 -1.27 -10.45
CA ASP A 162 10.54 -1.15 -11.10
C ASP A 162 10.45 -1.75 -12.51
N SER A 163 10.98 -0.99 -13.50
CA SER A 163 11.04 -1.42 -14.91
C SER A 163 9.69 -1.95 -15.42
N GLN A 164 8.59 -1.21 -15.11
CA GLN A 164 7.18 -1.49 -15.48
C GLN A 164 6.55 -2.70 -14.76
N SER A 165 7.29 -3.46 -13.97
CA SER A 165 6.76 -4.56 -13.15
C SER A 165 6.46 -4.08 -11.74
N ARG A 166 5.47 -4.68 -11.08
CA ARG A 166 5.22 -4.46 -9.66
C ARG A 166 6.28 -5.18 -8.84
N ILE A 167 6.70 -4.56 -7.75
CA ILE A 167 7.65 -5.15 -6.82
C ILE A 167 7.09 -5.14 -5.39
N ILE A 168 7.45 -6.16 -4.63
CA ILE A 168 7.34 -6.19 -3.18
C ILE A 168 8.72 -6.55 -2.64
N THR A 169 9.18 -5.84 -1.64
CA THR A 169 10.47 -6.09 -0.98
C THR A 169 10.21 -6.65 0.40
N VAL A 170 10.71 -7.85 0.64
CA VAL A 170 10.74 -8.47 1.96
C VAL A 170 12.10 -8.20 2.57
N SER A 171 12.14 -7.63 3.76
CA SER A 171 13.38 -7.26 4.45
C SER A 171 13.54 -8.06 5.72
N ALA A 172 14.77 -8.34 6.09
CA ALA A 172 15.08 -9.02 7.35
C ALA A 172 16.33 -8.44 7.98
N SER A 173 16.31 -8.26 9.31
CA SER A 173 17.50 -7.95 10.09
C SER A 173 18.21 -9.24 10.48
N ILE A 174 19.53 -9.17 10.58
CA ILE A 174 20.37 -10.29 11.03
C ILE A 174 20.84 -9.98 12.43
N ASP A 175 20.85 -11.00 13.28
CA ASP A 175 21.37 -10.94 14.63
C ASP A 175 22.87 -10.59 14.60
N GLU A 176 23.30 -9.74 15.53
CA GLU A 176 24.70 -9.24 15.65
C GLU A 176 25.73 -10.38 15.80
N ASP A 177 25.32 -11.52 16.33
CA ASP A 177 26.18 -12.69 16.52
C ASP A 177 26.38 -13.52 15.23
N HIS A 178 25.68 -13.20 14.14
CA HIS A 178 25.71 -13.96 12.89
C HIS A 178 26.37 -13.19 11.75
N ASN A 179 27.12 -13.92 10.92
CA ASN A 179 27.74 -13.34 9.73
C ASN A 179 26.76 -13.23 8.58
N VAL A 180 26.54 -12.00 8.08
CA VAL A 180 25.59 -11.66 7.01
C VAL A 180 25.78 -12.55 5.77
N SER A 181 27.02 -12.73 5.30
CA SER A 181 27.29 -13.52 4.11
C SER A 181 26.99 -15.02 4.28
N LEU A 182 27.16 -15.56 5.49
CA LEU A 182 26.80 -16.97 5.75
C LEU A 182 25.29 -17.17 5.78
N VAL A 183 24.55 -16.22 6.39
CA VAL A 183 23.09 -16.24 6.43
C VAL A 183 22.53 -16.05 5.03
N SER A 184 23.06 -15.10 4.26
CA SER A 184 22.71 -14.84 2.88
C SER A 184 22.87 -16.07 1.97
N ASN A 185 24.01 -16.76 2.08
CA ASN A 185 24.24 -17.99 1.32
C ASN A 185 23.28 -19.14 1.69
N LYS A 186 22.90 -19.25 2.97
CA LYS A 186 21.88 -20.22 3.42
C LYS A 186 20.51 -19.86 2.86
N LEU A 187 20.16 -18.58 2.90
CA LEU A 187 18.91 -18.05 2.39
C LEU A 187 18.79 -18.27 0.87
N GLN A 188 19.81 -17.93 0.11
CA GLN A 188 19.83 -18.12 -1.34
C GLN A 188 19.50 -19.57 -1.72
N LYS A 189 20.14 -20.54 -1.07
CA LYS A 189 19.86 -21.97 -1.29
C LYS A 189 18.43 -22.38 -0.91
N SER A 190 17.82 -21.67 0.03
CA SER A 190 16.44 -21.91 0.45
C SER A 190 15.46 -21.27 -0.53
N LEU A 191 15.76 -20.10 -1.04
CA LEU A 191 14.95 -19.41 -2.07
C LEU A 191 14.96 -20.15 -3.41
N GLU A 192 16.08 -20.79 -3.80
CA GLU A 192 16.18 -21.61 -5.00
C GLU A 192 15.23 -22.84 -4.99
N LYS A 193 14.77 -23.25 -3.82
CA LYS A 193 13.80 -24.36 -3.65
C LYS A 193 12.34 -23.89 -3.75
N LEU A 194 12.10 -22.58 -3.71
CA LEU A 194 10.76 -22.03 -3.88
C LEU A 194 10.29 -22.23 -5.33
N SER A 195 9.05 -22.64 -5.47
CA SER A 195 8.41 -22.77 -6.78
C SER A 195 7.93 -21.40 -7.25
N ILE A 196 8.74 -20.71 -8.04
CA ILE A 196 8.39 -19.38 -8.57
C ILE A 196 7.56 -19.58 -9.83
N PRO A 197 6.32 -19.01 -9.89
CA PRO A 197 5.48 -19.09 -11.08
C PRO A 197 6.12 -18.38 -12.28
N GLU A 198 5.73 -18.79 -13.48
CA GLU A 198 6.20 -18.14 -14.72
C GLU A 198 5.78 -16.65 -14.76
N GLY A 199 6.72 -15.80 -15.14
CA GLY A 199 6.52 -14.33 -15.15
C GLY A 199 6.78 -13.63 -13.82
N TYR A 200 7.24 -14.35 -12.78
CA TYR A 200 7.68 -13.82 -11.51
C TYR A 200 9.19 -14.04 -11.33
N SER A 201 9.81 -13.17 -10.56
CA SER A 201 11.21 -13.33 -10.16
C SER A 201 11.40 -12.98 -8.69
N VAL A 202 12.26 -13.73 -8.02
CA VAL A 202 12.68 -13.50 -6.64
C VAL A 202 14.18 -13.30 -6.68
N LYS A 203 14.65 -12.15 -6.22
CA LYS A 203 16.06 -11.79 -6.26
C LYS A 203 16.49 -11.25 -4.90
N MET A 204 17.57 -11.76 -4.36
CA MET A 204 18.21 -11.12 -3.23
C MET A 204 18.85 -9.82 -3.67
N THR A 205 18.62 -8.77 -2.89
CA THR A 205 19.22 -7.44 -3.05
C THR A 205 19.81 -7.04 -1.71
N GLY A 206 20.81 -6.18 -1.70
CA GLY A 206 21.44 -5.72 -0.48
C GLY A 206 22.98 -5.74 -0.53
N GLU A 207 23.60 -5.77 0.65
CA GLU A 207 25.06 -5.67 0.79
C GLU A 207 25.83 -6.76 0.02
N ASP A 208 25.32 -7.98 -0.01
CA ASP A 208 26.01 -9.10 -0.67
C ASP A 208 26.14 -8.94 -2.19
N GLU A 209 25.15 -8.34 -2.87
CA GLU A 209 25.24 -8.08 -4.31
C GLU A 209 26.34 -7.04 -4.58
N THR A 210 26.38 -5.98 -3.78
CA THR A 210 27.39 -4.90 -3.89
C THR A 210 28.80 -5.43 -3.58
N ILE A 211 28.96 -6.27 -2.55
CA ILE A 211 30.23 -6.88 -2.18
C ILE A 211 30.72 -7.84 -3.27
N ASN A 212 29.84 -8.70 -3.79
CA ASN A 212 30.20 -9.65 -4.85
C ASN A 212 30.59 -8.95 -6.14
N ASP A 213 29.91 -7.87 -6.52
CA ASP A 213 30.25 -7.10 -7.70
C ASP A 213 31.53 -6.30 -7.51
N ALA A 214 31.76 -5.74 -6.33
CA ALA A 214 33.01 -5.11 -5.98
C ALA A 214 34.17 -6.11 -6.00
N MET A 215 33.99 -7.31 -5.44
CA MET A 215 35.02 -8.37 -5.51
C MET A 215 35.30 -8.83 -6.93
N LYS A 216 34.28 -9.00 -7.78
CA LYS A 216 34.49 -9.32 -9.22
C LYS A 216 35.25 -8.24 -9.94
N GLN A 217 34.93 -6.95 -9.69
CA GLN A 217 35.64 -5.82 -10.26
C GLN A 217 37.10 -5.74 -9.78
N MET A 218 37.35 -5.97 -8.48
CA MET A 218 38.70 -6.06 -7.93
C MET A 218 39.49 -7.21 -8.56
N LEU A 219 38.90 -8.38 -8.72
CA LEU A 219 39.53 -9.55 -9.35
C LEU A 219 39.87 -9.26 -10.82
N LEU A 220 38.99 -8.58 -11.54
CA LEU A 220 39.20 -8.17 -12.92
C LEU A 220 40.34 -7.16 -13.03
N MET A 221 40.42 -6.17 -12.11
CA MET A 221 41.51 -5.23 -12.05
C MET A 221 42.87 -5.88 -11.70
N MET A 222 42.84 -6.97 -10.91
CA MET A 222 44.06 -7.68 -10.52
C MET A 222 44.63 -8.57 -11.64
N LEU A 223 43.75 -8.89 -12.63
CA LEU A 223 44.07 -9.73 -13.78
C LEU A 223 44.58 -8.92 -15.00
N LEU A 224 44.44 -7.61 -14.98
CA LEU A 224 44.87 -6.65 -15.99
C LEU A 224 46.24 -6.04 -15.66
#